data_96b8d0fc5a57e26d9a5c20fdc1c5154c
#
_entry.id   96b8d0fc5a57e26d9a5c20fdc1c5154c
#
_cell.length_a   1.000
_cell.length_b   1.000
_cell.length_c   1.000
_cell.angle_alpha   90.00
_cell.angle_beta   90.00
_cell.angle_gamma   90.00
#
_symmetry.space_group_name_H-M   'P 1'
#
loop_
_entity.id
_entity.type
_entity.pdbx_description
1 polymer ?
#
loop_
_entity_poly.entity_id
_entity_poly.type
_entity_poly.pdbx_seq_one_letter_code
_entity_poly.pdbx_strand_id
1 'polypeptide(L)'
;MNIYETDLLLNQYLLFHYGTAEDQLPYSFGPQDALFYPSRCVSDFLAGIGRVSRALDLGCAVGGSTFELTRWADEVIGIDLSSQFIAAAQAMQEAGEVQIRILEEGQRSTLVTRRLDPQIDRSKCRFFVGDALQISPEFGSLT
;
A
#
# COMPACT_ATOMS: atom_id res chain seq x y z
N MET A 1 -0.21 23.98 3.27
CA MET A 1 -1.06 22.80 2.92
C MET A 1 -0.13 21.60 2.78
N ASN A 2 -0.45 20.51 3.46
CA ASN A 2 0.28 19.27 3.28
C ASN A 2 -0.21 18.60 1.98
N ILE A 3 0.67 18.45 1.00
CA ILE A 3 0.30 17.87 -0.30
C ILE A 3 -0.14 16.41 -0.19
N TYR A 4 0.30 15.69 0.85
CA TYR A 4 -0.07 14.29 1.11
C TYR A 4 -1.49 14.12 1.68
N GLU A 5 -2.18 15.23 1.96
CA GLU A 5 -3.57 15.26 2.43
C GLU A 5 -4.53 15.75 1.33
N THR A 6 -4.22 15.51 0.05
CA THR A 6 -5.08 15.87 -1.08
C THR A 6 -5.71 14.64 -1.73
N ASP A 7 -6.98 14.75 -2.13
CA ASP A 7 -7.70 13.67 -2.82
C ASP A 7 -7.03 13.24 -4.12
N LEU A 8 -6.40 14.18 -4.82
CA LEU A 8 -5.67 13.88 -6.05
C LEU A 8 -4.48 12.97 -5.77
N LEU A 9 -3.68 13.31 -4.77
CA LEU A 9 -2.51 12.51 -4.41
C LEU A 9 -2.92 11.16 -3.81
N LEU A 10 -3.97 11.13 -2.99
CA LEU A 10 -4.53 9.87 -2.50
C LEU A 10 -4.89 8.94 -3.65
N ASN A 11 -5.62 9.44 -4.67
CA ASN A 11 -5.99 8.62 -5.81
C ASN A 11 -4.78 8.09 -6.59
N GLN A 12 -3.72 8.91 -6.74
CA GLN A 12 -2.47 8.49 -7.38
C GLN A 12 -1.78 7.36 -6.61
N TYR A 13 -1.74 7.44 -5.28
CA TYR A 13 -1.17 6.39 -4.44
C TYR A 13 -2.02 5.11 -4.47
N LEU A 14 -3.34 5.22 -4.46
CA LEU A 14 -4.23 4.06 -4.61
C LEU A 14 -4.01 3.36 -5.96
N LEU A 15 -3.88 4.13 -7.04
CA LEU A 15 -3.55 3.61 -8.36
C LEU A 15 -2.19 2.89 -8.37
N PHE A 16 -1.18 3.50 -7.78
CA PHE A 16 0.17 2.97 -7.71
C PHE A 16 0.27 1.68 -6.87
N HIS A 17 -0.48 1.58 -5.78
CA HIS A 17 -0.47 0.42 -4.89
C HIS A 17 -1.38 -0.72 -5.35
N TYR A 18 -2.54 -0.40 -5.95
CA TYR A 18 -3.60 -1.38 -6.17
C TYR A 18 -4.06 -1.49 -7.63
N GLY A 19 -3.62 -0.59 -8.50
CA GLY A 19 -3.94 -0.62 -9.93
C GLY A 19 -3.38 -1.85 -10.64
N THR A 20 -4.05 -2.27 -11.69
CA THR A 20 -3.52 -3.28 -12.61
C THR A 20 -2.34 -2.73 -13.42
N ALA A 21 -1.64 -3.60 -14.15
CA ALA A 21 -0.58 -3.14 -15.06
C ALA A 21 -1.10 -2.12 -16.07
N GLU A 22 -2.30 -2.33 -16.62
CA GLU A 22 -2.94 -1.42 -17.56
C GLU A 22 -3.34 -0.09 -16.91
N ASP A 23 -3.77 -0.10 -15.64
CA ASP A 23 -4.07 1.12 -14.90
C ASP A 23 -2.81 1.96 -14.65
N GLN A 24 -1.70 1.31 -14.31
CA GLN A 24 -0.43 1.97 -13.99
C GLN A 24 0.33 2.42 -15.23
N LEU A 25 0.26 1.65 -16.31
CA LEU A 25 0.95 1.90 -17.56
C LEU A 25 0.05 1.53 -18.75
N PRO A 26 -0.84 2.44 -19.19
CA PRO A 26 -1.83 2.16 -20.24
C PRO A 26 -1.24 2.04 -21.65
N TYR A 27 0.07 2.21 -21.79
CA TYR A 27 0.76 2.16 -23.06
C TYR A 27 1.68 0.95 -23.15
N SER A 28 1.87 0.42 -24.36
CA SER A 28 2.78 -0.71 -24.62
C SER A 28 4.27 -0.37 -24.46
N PHE A 29 4.58 0.92 -24.28
CA PHE A 29 5.93 1.42 -24.02
C PHE A 29 5.99 2.12 -22.66
N GLY A 30 7.15 2.13 -22.04
CA GLY A 30 7.37 2.76 -20.75
C GLY A 30 8.11 1.82 -19.77
N PRO A 31 8.29 2.24 -18.51
CA PRO A 31 9.11 1.53 -17.55
C PRO A 31 8.35 0.34 -16.95
N GLN A 32 8.28 -0.77 -17.68
CA GLN A 32 7.62 -2.01 -17.23
C GLN A 32 8.18 -2.50 -15.88
N ASP A 33 9.45 -2.25 -15.61
CA ASP A 33 10.13 -2.61 -14.35
C ASP A 33 9.62 -1.81 -13.14
N ALA A 34 8.87 -0.73 -13.35
CA ALA A 34 8.27 0.06 -12.27
C ALA A 34 6.91 -0.46 -11.81
N LEU A 35 6.31 -1.40 -12.56
CA LEU A 35 4.99 -1.95 -12.22
C LEU A 35 5.02 -2.70 -10.90
N PHE A 36 3.95 -2.53 -10.12
CA PHE A 36 3.74 -3.22 -8.84
C PHE A 36 4.85 -2.96 -7.81
N TYR A 37 5.50 -1.80 -7.89
CA TYR A 37 6.66 -1.49 -7.07
C TYR A 37 6.44 -1.68 -5.55
N PRO A 38 5.32 -1.25 -4.93
CA PRO A 38 5.11 -1.45 -3.49
C PRO A 38 5.12 -2.92 -3.07
N SER A 39 4.45 -3.80 -3.81
CA SER A 39 4.44 -5.24 -3.50
C SER A 39 5.76 -5.91 -3.84
N ARG A 40 6.43 -5.48 -4.91
CA ARG A 40 7.75 -5.99 -5.31
C ARG A 40 8.86 -5.62 -4.34
N CYS A 41 8.79 -4.46 -3.68
CA CYS A 41 9.71 -4.13 -2.59
C CYS A 41 9.72 -5.20 -1.49
N VAL A 42 8.61 -5.91 -1.31
CA VAL A 42 8.49 -7.00 -0.36
C VAL A 42 8.90 -8.33 -1.02
N SER A 43 8.24 -8.73 -2.09
CA SER A 43 8.40 -10.06 -2.70
C SER A 43 9.82 -10.32 -3.21
N ASP A 44 10.45 -9.32 -3.83
CA ASP A 44 11.78 -9.47 -4.42
C ASP A 44 12.89 -9.61 -3.35
N PHE A 45 12.67 -9.04 -2.14
CA PHE A 45 13.67 -9.06 -1.07
C PHE A 45 13.42 -10.13 0.00
N LEU A 46 12.18 -10.54 0.23
CA LEU A 46 11.84 -11.47 1.31
C LEU A 46 11.75 -12.93 0.88
N ALA A 47 11.75 -13.23 -0.40
CA ALA A 47 11.61 -14.61 -0.91
C ALA A 47 12.61 -15.63 -0.33
N GLY A 48 13.76 -15.16 0.21
CA GLY A 48 14.80 -16.00 0.83
C GLY A 48 14.89 -15.92 2.35
N ILE A 49 14.09 -15.07 3.01
CA ILE A 49 14.26 -14.79 4.45
C ILE A 49 13.45 -15.74 5.34
N GLY A 50 12.41 -16.33 4.80
CA GLY A 50 11.50 -17.16 5.57
C GLY A 50 10.50 -16.34 6.41
N ARG A 51 9.72 -17.02 7.26
CA ARG A 51 8.65 -16.41 8.04
C ARG A 51 9.18 -15.73 9.28
N VAL A 52 8.63 -14.55 9.58
CA VAL A 52 8.95 -13.76 10.80
C VAL A 52 7.69 -13.56 11.64
N SER A 53 7.85 -13.32 12.95
CA SER A 53 6.72 -13.08 13.85
C SER A 53 6.11 -11.70 13.62
N ARG A 54 6.94 -10.67 13.37
CA ARG A 54 6.47 -9.30 13.19
C ARG A 54 7.28 -8.57 12.13
N ALA A 55 6.62 -7.74 11.33
CA ALA A 55 7.22 -6.83 10.38
C ALA A 55 6.70 -5.41 10.59
N LEU A 56 7.53 -4.42 10.28
CA LEU A 56 7.21 -3.00 10.37
C LEU A 56 7.44 -2.36 9.00
N ASP A 57 6.42 -1.70 8.48
CA ASP A 57 6.43 -0.95 7.22
C ASP A 57 6.39 0.55 7.52
N LEU A 58 7.54 1.20 7.42
CA LEU A 58 7.71 2.63 7.69
C LEU A 58 7.49 3.44 6.41
N GLY A 59 6.55 4.40 6.47
CA GLY A 59 6.10 5.12 5.28
C GLY A 59 5.21 4.24 4.41
N CYS A 60 4.27 3.54 5.03
CA CYS A 60 3.45 2.52 4.36
C CYS A 60 2.47 3.09 3.32
N ALA A 61 2.30 4.40 3.27
CA ALA A 61 1.31 5.08 2.45
C ALA A 61 -0.08 4.44 2.59
N VAL A 62 -0.68 4.00 1.49
CA VAL A 62 -2.01 3.36 1.50
C VAL A 62 -1.96 1.84 1.73
N GLY A 63 -0.81 1.28 2.10
CA GLY A 63 -0.70 -0.06 2.69
C GLY A 63 -0.37 -1.21 1.73
N GLY A 64 -0.06 -0.97 0.46
CA GLY A 64 0.22 -2.05 -0.50
C GLY A 64 1.33 -3.00 -0.05
N SER A 65 2.48 -2.47 0.38
CA SER A 65 3.59 -3.26 0.93
C SER A 65 3.21 -3.94 2.25
N THR A 66 2.46 -3.23 3.11
CA THR A 66 2.01 -3.77 4.40
C THR A 66 1.17 -5.04 4.20
N PHE A 67 0.21 -5.01 3.27
CA PHE A 67 -0.59 -6.19 2.96
C PHE A 67 0.24 -7.33 2.38
N GLU A 68 1.17 -7.03 1.48
CA GLU A 68 2.04 -8.04 0.89
C GLU A 68 2.93 -8.72 1.95
N LEU A 69 3.42 -7.97 2.96
CA LEU A 69 4.20 -8.50 4.09
C LEU A 69 3.47 -9.59 4.88
N THR A 70 2.13 -9.65 4.86
CA THR A 70 1.37 -10.70 5.56
C THR A 70 1.67 -12.11 5.08
N ARG A 71 2.25 -12.26 3.90
CA ARG A 71 2.67 -13.55 3.36
C ARG A 71 3.88 -14.12 4.12
N TRP A 72 4.69 -13.27 4.74
CA TRP A 72 5.94 -13.63 5.44
C TRP A 72 5.91 -13.35 6.93
N ALA A 73 4.96 -12.57 7.43
CA ALA A 73 4.87 -12.19 8.84
C ALA A 73 3.55 -12.63 9.46
N ASP A 74 3.56 -12.82 10.79
CA ASP A 74 2.35 -13.15 11.56
C ASP A 74 1.60 -11.88 11.99
N GLU A 75 2.32 -10.78 12.20
CA GLU A 75 1.79 -9.44 12.46
C GLU A 75 2.54 -8.42 11.60
N VAL A 76 1.82 -7.49 11.00
CA VAL A 76 2.42 -6.40 10.21
C VAL A 76 1.88 -5.07 10.68
N ILE A 77 2.77 -4.13 10.97
CA ILE A 77 2.45 -2.78 11.41
C ILE A 77 2.87 -1.80 10.31
N GLY A 78 1.89 -1.06 9.77
CA GLY A 78 2.12 0.03 8.83
C GLY A 78 2.02 1.38 9.52
N ILE A 79 2.99 2.25 9.31
CA ILE A 79 3.04 3.61 9.88
C ILE A 79 3.28 4.60 8.75
N ASP A 80 2.48 5.67 8.73
CA ASP A 80 2.66 6.80 7.82
C ASP A 80 2.27 8.11 8.49
N LEU A 81 2.86 9.21 8.06
CA LEU A 81 2.53 10.56 8.56
C LEU A 81 1.16 11.04 8.09
N SER A 82 0.71 10.60 6.92
CA SER A 82 -0.56 11.03 6.34
C SER A 82 -1.73 10.29 6.97
N SER A 83 -2.57 11.03 7.68
CA SER A 83 -3.82 10.50 8.24
C SER A 83 -4.78 10.03 7.15
N GLN A 84 -4.77 10.70 6.00
CA GLN A 84 -5.59 10.34 4.84
C GLN A 84 -5.14 9.01 4.23
N PHE A 85 -3.84 8.77 4.12
CA PHE A 85 -3.30 7.51 3.63
C PHE A 85 -3.61 6.35 4.58
N ILE A 86 -3.43 6.56 5.88
CA ILE A 86 -3.77 5.56 6.90
C ILE A 86 -5.26 5.25 6.90
N ALA A 87 -6.13 6.25 6.78
CA ALA A 87 -7.57 6.01 6.66
C ALA A 87 -7.91 5.16 5.42
N ALA A 88 -7.27 5.41 4.29
CA ALA A 88 -7.44 4.61 3.08
C ALA A 88 -6.94 3.18 3.25
N ALA A 89 -5.79 2.97 3.91
CA ALA A 89 -5.26 1.65 4.22
C ALA A 89 -6.20 0.85 5.15
N GLN A 90 -6.76 1.50 6.16
CA GLN A 90 -7.74 0.91 7.08
C GLN A 90 -9.05 0.55 6.34
N ALA A 91 -9.53 1.42 5.45
CA ALA A 91 -10.71 1.14 4.63
C ALA A 91 -10.47 -0.07 3.69
N MET A 92 -9.27 -0.16 3.10
CA MET A 92 -8.87 -1.33 2.30
C MET A 92 -8.79 -2.60 3.15
N GLN A 93 -8.31 -2.50 4.38
CA GLN A 93 -8.27 -3.62 5.33
C GLN A 93 -9.68 -4.14 5.64
N GLU A 94 -10.65 -3.27 5.84
CA GLU A 94 -12.04 -3.66 6.13
C GLU A 94 -12.72 -4.27 4.90
N ALA A 95 -12.69 -3.57 3.77
CA ALA A 95 -13.43 -3.95 2.57
C ALA A 95 -12.73 -4.99 1.70
N GLY A 96 -11.40 -5.01 1.68
CA GLY A 96 -10.59 -5.81 0.74
C GLY A 96 -10.62 -5.27 -0.69
N GLU A 97 -11.25 -4.13 -0.91
CA GLU A 97 -11.37 -3.48 -2.21
C GLU A 97 -11.38 -1.96 -2.07
N VAL A 98 -11.04 -1.28 -3.15
CA VAL A 98 -11.02 0.17 -3.24
C VAL A 98 -11.50 0.64 -4.60
N GLN A 99 -12.13 1.81 -4.65
CA GLN A 99 -12.44 2.50 -5.90
C GLN A 99 -11.32 3.47 -6.25
N ILE A 100 -10.86 3.40 -7.49
CA ILE A 100 -9.79 4.24 -8.03
C ILE A 100 -10.34 4.97 -9.25
N ARG A 101 -10.00 6.24 -9.35
CA ARG A 101 -10.34 7.06 -10.51
C ARG A 101 -9.22 6.96 -11.56
N ILE A 102 -9.53 6.42 -12.70
CA ILE A 102 -8.64 6.36 -13.85
C ILE A 102 -8.95 7.55 -14.76
N LEU A 103 -7.94 8.34 -15.08
CA LEU A 103 -8.06 9.41 -16.07
C LEU A 103 -7.96 8.79 -17.47
N GLU A 104 -8.99 9.01 -18.26
CA GLU A 104 -9.01 8.75 -19.70
C GLU A 104 -8.59 10.01 -20.46
N GLU A 105 -8.76 10.03 -21.77
CA GLU A 105 -8.42 11.19 -22.58
C GLU A 105 -9.19 12.45 -22.17
N GLY A 106 -8.47 13.56 -22.04
CA GLY A 106 -9.02 14.86 -21.66
C GLY A 106 -9.43 14.94 -20.19
N GLN A 107 -10.68 15.33 -19.92
CA GLN A 107 -11.24 15.44 -18.56
C GLN A 107 -12.11 14.25 -18.17
N ARG A 108 -12.16 13.22 -18.99
CA ARG A 108 -12.93 12.02 -18.70
C ARG A 108 -12.22 11.17 -17.66
N SER A 109 -12.97 10.69 -16.69
CA SER A 109 -12.48 9.75 -15.69
C SER A 109 -13.49 8.64 -15.45
N THR A 110 -13.00 7.44 -15.21
CA THR A 110 -13.81 6.27 -14.88
C THR A 110 -13.42 5.77 -13.50
N LEU A 111 -14.41 5.41 -12.67
CA LEU A 111 -14.19 4.73 -11.41
C LEU A 111 -14.09 3.23 -11.66
N VAL A 112 -13.00 2.64 -11.18
CA VAL A 112 -12.79 1.20 -11.23
C VAL A 112 -12.63 0.66 -9.81
N THR A 113 -13.06 -0.59 -9.58
CA THR A 113 -12.85 -1.28 -8.31
C THR A 113 -11.65 -2.20 -8.44
N ARG A 114 -10.73 -2.10 -7.48
CA ARG A 114 -9.56 -2.99 -7.37
C ARG A 114 -9.58 -3.70 -6.04
N ARG A 115 -9.22 -4.99 -6.05
CA ARG A 115 -9.28 -5.88 -4.89
C ARG A 115 -7.90 -6.37 -4.53
N LEU A 116 -7.68 -6.57 -3.22
CA LEU A 116 -6.53 -7.32 -2.75
C LEU A 116 -6.64 -8.79 -3.16
N ASP A 117 -5.49 -9.42 -3.37
CA ASP A 117 -5.40 -10.86 -3.51
C ASP A 117 -6.08 -11.54 -2.32
N PRO A 118 -7.07 -12.44 -2.55
CA PRO A 118 -7.79 -13.11 -1.47
C PRO A 118 -6.90 -13.99 -0.58
N GLN A 119 -5.67 -14.30 -1.00
CA GLN A 119 -4.68 -15.01 -0.18
C GLN A 119 -3.99 -14.13 0.86
N ILE A 120 -4.15 -12.79 0.77
CA ILE A 120 -3.64 -11.86 1.78
C ILE A 120 -4.53 -11.93 3.02
N ASP A 121 -3.93 -12.24 4.16
CA ASP A 121 -4.62 -12.20 5.45
C ASP A 121 -4.59 -10.77 6.01
N ARG A 122 -5.62 -10.00 5.68
CA ARG A 122 -5.78 -8.61 6.09
C ARG A 122 -5.87 -8.42 7.61
N SER A 123 -6.26 -9.45 8.35
CA SER A 123 -6.40 -9.41 9.81
C SER A 123 -5.06 -9.25 10.54
N LYS A 124 -3.95 -9.58 9.88
CA LYS A 124 -2.59 -9.43 10.42
C LYS A 124 -2.08 -7.99 10.41
N CYS A 125 -2.74 -7.09 9.69
CA CYS A 125 -2.30 -5.70 9.54
C CYS A 125 -2.85 -4.82 10.65
N ARG A 126 -2.00 -3.87 11.08
CA ARG A 126 -2.40 -2.74 11.94
C ARG A 126 -1.78 -1.48 11.38
N PHE A 127 -2.58 -0.41 11.27
CA PHE A 127 -2.17 0.85 10.67
C PHE A 127 -2.24 1.99 11.69
N PHE A 128 -1.20 2.81 11.74
CA PHE A 128 -1.08 3.94 12.66
C PHE A 128 -0.55 5.18 11.95
N VAL A 129 -1.12 6.33 12.28
CA VAL A 129 -0.53 7.62 11.94
C VAL A 129 0.67 7.86 12.85
N GLY A 130 1.84 8.12 12.28
CA GLY A 130 3.03 8.34 13.07
C GLY A 130 4.25 8.75 12.25
N ASP A 131 5.23 9.31 12.95
CA ASP A 131 6.51 9.69 12.37
C ASP A 131 7.50 8.51 12.46
N ALA A 132 8.02 8.10 11.31
CA ALA A 132 9.04 7.05 11.23
C ALA A 132 10.35 7.40 11.99
N LEU A 133 10.58 8.69 12.25
CA LEU A 133 11.72 9.16 13.05
C LEU A 133 11.45 9.10 14.58
N GLN A 134 10.20 8.89 14.98
CA GLN A 134 9.77 8.87 16.38
C GLN A 134 8.92 7.64 16.66
N ILE A 135 9.48 6.46 16.43
CA ILE A 135 8.78 5.18 16.64
C ILE A 135 8.59 4.95 18.13
N SER A 136 7.34 4.73 18.55
CA SER A 136 7.02 4.42 19.93
C SER A 136 7.62 3.07 20.36
N PRO A 137 8.17 2.97 21.58
CA PRO A 137 8.66 1.70 22.14
C PRO A 137 7.60 0.59 22.22
N GLU A 138 6.31 0.95 22.19
CA GLU A 138 5.20 -0.02 22.21
C GLU A 138 5.17 -0.93 20.97
N PHE A 139 5.77 -0.51 19.84
CA PHE A 139 5.91 -1.36 18.66
C PHE A 139 6.98 -2.45 18.80
N GLY A 140 7.66 -2.50 19.94
CA GLY A 140 8.64 -3.52 20.29
C GLY A 140 10.04 -3.25 19.74
N SER A 141 11.01 -4.07 20.18
CA SER A 141 12.36 -4.02 19.62
C SER A 141 12.35 -4.67 18.24
N LEU A 142 12.94 -3.97 17.28
CA LEU A 142 13.30 -4.55 15.99
C LEU A 142 14.56 -5.39 16.21
N THR A 143 14.38 -6.68 16.37
CA THR A 143 15.48 -7.66 16.44
C THR A 143 15.52 -8.48 15.16
#